data_7f87e1ab62ebc50eb7d35f5f94fb18c3
#
_entry.id   7f87e1ab62ebc50eb7d35f5f94fb18c3
#
_cell.length_a   1.000
_cell.length_b   1.000
_cell.length_c   1.000
_cell.angle_alpha   90.00
_cell.angle_beta   90.00
_cell.angle_gamma   90.00
#
_symmetry.space_group_name_H-M   'P 1'
#
loop_
_entity.id
_entity.type
_entity.pdbx_description
1 polymer ?
#
loop_
_entity_poly.entity_id
_entity_poly.type
_entity_poly.pdbx_seq_one_letter_code
_entity_poly.pdbx_strand_id
1 'polypeptide(L)'
;CTGRRKVGPAVTHDHSGAASGDPAEGAEGGYHDRSNVACQHAHPVDADLPPVDLVRAANLLRQYKLDAVPDALLAMGRWLRPGGLLVEGTTDRHGDRGAFRVFQRTADGLVPDALVFVSDPARSGFAPRALTPYLPRGMGWHGHPGAEVDTLFTAWKQAFERARDAGARTPAELFAGSAAGLAEIGLATTDPAGHAEGRVVVPAPP
;
A
#
# COMPACT_ATOMS: atom_id res chain seq x y z
N CYS A 1 21.69 8.74 -18.85
CA CYS A 1 21.53 8.06 -20.13
C CYS A 1 20.05 8.00 -20.45
N THR A 2 19.65 8.85 -21.41
CA THR A 2 18.29 8.99 -21.93
C THR A 2 18.02 7.92 -22.96
N GLY A 3 17.47 6.78 -22.57
CA GLY A 3 16.93 5.78 -23.48
C GLY A 3 15.42 5.85 -23.47
N ARG A 4 14.81 6.62 -24.39
CA ARG A 4 13.39 6.48 -24.71
C ARG A 4 13.20 5.09 -25.33
N ARG A 5 12.70 4.12 -24.55
CA ARG A 5 12.11 2.92 -25.13
C ARG A 5 10.77 3.31 -25.75
N LYS A 6 10.65 3.16 -27.04
CA LYS A 6 9.36 3.17 -27.74
C LYS A 6 8.52 2.05 -27.15
N VAL A 7 7.44 2.40 -26.51
CA VAL A 7 6.42 1.44 -26.08
C VAL A 7 5.69 1.01 -27.35
N GLY A 8 5.87 -0.25 -27.75
CA GLY A 8 5.09 -0.87 -28.82
C GLY A 8 3.63 -1.07 -28.37
N PRO A 9 2.72 -1.35 -29.32
CA PRO A 9 1.31 -1.57 -28.99
C PRO A 9 1.14 -2.71 -28.00
N ALA A 10 0.15 -2.59 -27.12
CA ALA A 10 -0.22 -3.61 -26.13
C ALA A 10 -0.40 -4.97 -26.82
N VAL A 11 0.39 -5.95 -26.40
CA VAL A 11 0.26 -7.33 -26.87
C VAL A 11 -0.64 -8.05 -25.87
N THR A 12 -1.88 -8.28 -26.29
CA THR A 12 -2.76 -9.23 -25.61
C THR A 12 -2.33 -10.64 -25.99
N HIS A 13 -1.76 -11.37 -25.08
CA HIS A 13 -1.52 -12.81 -25.25
C HIS A 13 -2.78 -13.59 -24.90
N ASP A 14 -3.51 -13.98 -25.93
CA ASP A 14 -4.55 -14.99 -25.83
C ASP A 14 -3.87 -16.38 -25.80
N HIS A 15 -3.84 -17.02 -24.64
CA HIS A 15 -3.27 -18.37 -24.50
C HIS A 15 -4.35 -19.44 -24.61
N SER A 16 -5.02 -19.49 -25.77
CA SER A 16 -5.75 -20.68 -26.22
C SER A 16 -4.93 -21.45 -27.27
N GLY A 17 -3.82 -22.04 -26.86
CA GLY A 17 -2.94 -22.81 -27.76
C GLY A 17 -2.22 -23.91 -27.00
N ALA A 18 -2.47 -25.16 -27.43
CA ALA A 18 -1.94 -26.36 -26.84
C ALA A 18 -0.42 -26.44 -26.79
N ALA A 19 0.07 -27.05 -25.71
CA ALA A 19 1.45 -27.29 -25.38
C ALA A 19 2.19 -28.13 -26.42
N SER A 20 3.40 -27.69 -26.80
CA SER A 20 4.52 -28.56 -27.20
C SER A 20 5.75 -28.11 -26.40
N GLY A 21 6.27 -29.04 -25.61
CA GLY A 21 7.22 -28.74 -24.55
C GLY A 21 8.62 -28.44 -25.00
N ASP A 22 9.31 -27.66 -24.17
CA ASP A 22 10.76 -27.71 -23.96
C ASP A 22 11.01 -27.46 -22.46
N PRO A 23 11.66 -28.38 -21.72
CA PRO A 23 11.79 -28.29 -20.26
C PRO A 23 13.12 -27.64 -19.86
N ALA A 24 13.24 -26.34 -20.02
CA ALA A 24 14.37 -25.61 -19.44
C ALA A 24 14.13 -24.10 -19.35
N GLU A 25 13.04 -23.65 -18.73
CA GLU A 25 12.96 -22.28 -18.22
C GLU A 25 12.34 -22.30 -16.83
N GLY A 26 13.09 -21.67 -15.89
CA GLY A 26 12.89 -21.79 -14.46
C GLY A 26 11.54 -21.25 -13.96
N ALA A 27 11.07 -21.92 -12.99
CA ALA A 27 10.06 -21.63 -11.97
C ALA A 27 9.50 -20.17 -11.84
N GLU A 28 8.91 -19.63 -12.89
CA GLU A 28 8.00 -18.49 -12.85
C GLU A 28 6.52 -18.91 -13.00
N GLY A 29 6.25 -20.19 -12.89
CA GLY A 29 4.93 -20.79 -13.05
C GLY A 29 4.17 -20.87 -11.74
N GLY A 30 3.31 -19.92 -11.43
CA GLY A 30 2.42 -20.08 -10.27
C GLY A 30 1.20 -19.18 -10.26
N TYR A 31 1.24 -18.06 -10.94
CA TYR A 31 0.13 -17.10 -10.92
C TYR A 31 -0.68 -17.02 -12.21
N HIS A 32 -0.19 -17.59 -13.31
CA HIS A 32 -0.78 -17.39 -14.64
C HIS A 32 -1.86 -18.41 -15.03
N ASP A 33 -2.06 -19.47 -14.23
CA ASP A 33 -2.92 -20.60 -14.61
C ASP A 33 -4.29 -20.59 -13.89
N ARG A 34 -4.77 -19.41 -13.48
CA ARG A 34 -6.12 -19.28 -12.92
C ARG A 34 -7.06 -18.72 -13.97
N SER A 35 -8.14 -19.40 -14.29
CA SER A 35 -9.15 -18.97 -15.26
C SER A 35 -9.82 -17.60 -14.97
N ASN A 36 -9.59 -17.05 -13.77
CA ASN A 36 -10.09 -15.74 -13.33
C ASN A 36 -9.00 -14.66 -13.26
N VAL A 37 -7.80 -14.92 -13.79
CA VAL A 37 -6.70 -13.92 -13.80
C VAL A 37 -6.32 -13.64 -15.26
N ALA A 38 -6.38 -12.36 -15.64
CA ALA A 38 -5.84 -11.87 -16.90
C ALA A 38 -4.62 -11.01 -16.61
N CYS A 39 -3.54 -11.24 -17.34
CA CYS A 39 -2.31 -10.45 -17.23
C CYS A 39 -2.16 -9.56 -18.45
N GLN A 40 -1.94 -8.27 -18.25
CA GLN A 40 -1.68 -7.31 -19.29
C GLN A 40 -0.42 -6.50 -18.95
N HIS A 41 0.51 -6.42 -19.90
CA HIS A 41 1.68 -5.56 -19.76
C HIS A 41 1.35 -4.16 -20.31
N ALA A 42 1.07 -3.22 -19.40
CA ALA A 42 0.75 -1.84 -19.76
C ALA A 42 1.28 -0.87 -18.71
N HIS A 43 1.54 0.38 -19.15
CA HIS A 43 1.77 1.47 -18.21
C HIS A 43 0.42 1.94 -17.65
N PRO A 44 0.29 2.26 -16.33
CA PRO A 44 -0.99 2.65 -15.74
C PRO A 44 -1.69 3.83 -16.44
N VAL A 45 -0.95 4.76 -17.03
CA VAL A 45 -1.53 5.92 -17.73
C VAL A 45 -2.16 5.50 -19.07
N ASP A 46 -1.64 4.44 -19.69
CA ASP A 46 -2.03 4.01 -21.06
C ASP A 46 -2.96 2.79 -21.05
N ALA A 47 -3.16 2.16 -19.88
CA ALA A 47 -4.01 0.97 -19.78
C ALA A 47 -5.49 1.34 -19.89
N ASP A 48 -6.19 0.66 -20.80
CA ASP A 48 -7.65 0.73 -20.90
C ASP A 48 -8.24 -0.52 -20.28
N LEU A 49 -8.77 -0.37 -19.06
CA LEU A 49 -9.34 -1.45 -18.27
C LEU A 49 -10.84 -1.22 -18.08
N PRO A 50 -11.65 -2.28 -18.07
CA PRO A 50 -13.05 -2.14 -17.69
C PRO A 50 -13.16 -1.62 -16.25
N PRO A 51 -14.25 -0.89 -15.91
CA PRO A 51 -14.45 -0.39 -14.56
C PRO A 51 -14.41 -1.50 -13.50
N VAL A 52 -13.59 -1.30 -12.47
CA VAL A 52 -13.36 -2.25 -11.37
C VAL A 52 -13.77 -1.64 -10.03
N ASP A 53 -13.96 -2.50 -9.03
CA ASP A 53 -14.30 -2.06 -7.67
C ASP A 53 -13.05 -1.77 -6.81
N LEU A 54 -11.91 -2.39 -7.17
CA LEU A 54 -10.66 -2.25 -6.43
C LEU A 54 -9.47 -2.19 -7.38
N VAL A 55 -8.63 -1.19 -7.17
CA VAL A 55 -7.28 -1.11 -7.75
C VAL A 55 -6.25 -1.20 -6.62
N ARG A 56 -5.28 -2.10 -6.75
CA ARG A 56 -4.16 -2.20 -5.81
C ARG A 56 -2.84 -1.93 -6.51
N ALA A 57 -2.13 -0.91 -6.06
CA ALA A 57 -0.85 -0.45 -6.60
C ALA A 57 0.26 -0.54 -5.54
N ALA A 58 0.66 -1.76 -5.18
CA ALA A 58 1.72 -1.96 -4.20
C ALA A 58 3.11 -1.84 -4.85
N ASN A 59 4.01 -1.09 -4.23
CA ASN A 59 5.40 -0.86 -4.68
C ASN A 59 5.53 -0.23 -6.08
N LEU A 60 4.44 0.25 -6.68
CA LEU A 60 4.43 0.82 -8.03
C LEU A 60 4.93 2.27 -8.01
N LEU A 61 4.27 3.15 -7.27
CA LEU A 61 4.52 4.59 -7.33
C LEU A 61 5.86 5.01 -6.71
N ARG A 62 6.49 4.15 -5.90
CA ARG A 62 7.85 4.39 -5.42
C ARG A 62 8.88 4.53 -6.55
N GLN A 63 8.58 4.01 -7.74
CA GLN A 63 9.43 4.06 -8.92
C GLN A 63 9.22 5.32 -9.75
N TYR A 64 8.16 6.08 -9.48
CA TYR A 64 7.82 7.31 -10.19
C TYR A 64 8.59 8.50 -9.63
N LYS A 65 8.82 9.50 -10.47
CA LYS A 65 9.22 10.82 -10.00
C LYS A 65 8.07 11.42 -9.17
N LEU A 66 8.41 12.25 -8.20
CA LEU A 66 7.42 12.80 -7.27
C LEU A 66 6.32 13.62 -7.97
N ASP A 67 6.70 14.38 -8.98
CA ASP A 67 5.82 15.21 -9.80
C ASP A 67 4.87 14.38 -10.69
N ALA A 68 5.21 13.13 -10.99
CA ALA A 68 4.39 12.23 -11.80
C ALA A 68 3.39 11.39 -10.97
N VAL A 69 3.49 11.41 -9.64
CA VAL A 69 2.62 10.61 -8.76
C VAL A 69 1.15 11.03 -8.86
N PRO A 70 0.79 12.33 -8.85
CA PRO A 70 -0.61 12.74 -8.97
C PRO A 70 -1.27 12.26 -10.26
N ASP A 71 -0.58 12.37 -11.39
CA ASP A 71 -1.11 11.94 -12.70
C ASP A 71 -1.31 10.42 -12.74
N ALA A 72 -0.40 9.65 -12.16
CA ALA A 72 -0.54 8.20 -12.08
C ALA A 72 -1.71 7.79 -11.16
N LEU A 73 -1.94 8.47 -10.04
CA LEU A 73 -3.10 8.25 -9.18
C LEU A 73 -4.39 8.55 -9.92
N LEU A 74 -4.48 9.69 -10.61
CA LEU A 74 -5.65 10.06 -11.41
C LEU A 74 -5.92 9.04 -12.52
N ALA A 75 -4.87 8.55 -13.21
CA ALA A 75 -5.02 7.53 -14.24
C ALA A 75 -5.60 6.24 -13.68
N MET A 76 -5.08 5.74 -12.56
CA MET A 76 -5.60 4.55 -11.89
C MET A 76 -7.03 4.77 -11.37
N GLY A 77 -7.35 5.96 -10.90
CA GLY A 77 -8.70 6.33 -10.46
C GLY A 77 -9.76 6.25 -11.55
N ARG A 78 -9.39 6.40 -12.83
CA ARG A 78 -10.33 6.27 -13.97
C ARG A 78 -10.85 4.84 -14.15
N TRP A 79 -10.10 3.84 -13.70
CA TRP A 79 -10.54 2.43 -13.77
C TRP A 79 -11.57 2.07 -12.70
N LEU A 80 -11.71 2.91 -11.65
CA LEU A 80 -12.63 2.62 -10.57
C LEU A 80 -14.06 3.01 -10.92
N ARG A 81 -15.02 2.17 -10.54
CA ARG A 81 -16.43 2.54 -10.45
C ARG A 81 -16.64 3.59 -9.36
N PRO A 82 -17.69 4.39 -9.41
CA PRO A 82 -18.10 5.22 -8.27
C PRO A 82 -18.23 4.35 -7.01
N GLY A 83 -17.64 4.79 -5.90
CA GLY A 83 -17.54 4.03 -4.65
C GLY A 83 -16.39 3.02 -4.59
N GLY A 84 -15.70 2.75 -5.69
CA GLY A 84 -14.55 1.85 -5.72
C GLY A 84 -13.34 2.41 -5.00
N LEU A 85 -12.39 1.55 -4.64
CA LEU A 85 -11.23 1.88 -3.83
C LEU A 85 -9.93 1.75 -4.62
N LEU A 86 -9.03 2.72 -4.44
CA LEU A 86 -7.61 2.61 -4.82
C LEU A 86 -6.78 2.45 -3.56
N VAL A 87 -6.04 1.35 -3.48
CA VAL A 87 -5.07 1.07 -2.40
C VAL A 87 -3.67 1.18 -2.98
N GLU A 88 -2.95 2.23 -2.63
CA GLU A 88 -1.59 2.52 -3.08
C GLU A 88 -0.63 2.51 -1.91
N GLY A 89 0.55 1.92 -2.08
CA GLY A 89 1.54 1.95 -1.00
C GLY A 89 2.78 1.13 -1.26
N THR A 90 3.55 1.00 -0.20
CA THR A 90 4.84 0.30 -0.21
C THR A 90 4.86 -0.78 0.86
N THR A 91 5.39 -1.94 0.50
CA THR A 91 5.67 -3.04 1.44
C THR A 91 7.14 -3.47 1.33
N ASP A 92 7.63 -4.18 2.33
CA ASP A 92 8.83 -4.98 2.17
C ASP A 92 8.58 -6.18 1.23
N ARG A 93 9.66 -6.91 0.92
CA ARG A 93 9.58 -8.05 -0.03
C ARG A 93 8.73 -9.21 0.47
N HIS A 94 8.49 -9.32 1.76
CA HIS A 94 7.73 -10.42 2.39
C HIS A 94 6.29 -10.01 2.71
N GLY A 95 5.98 -8.71 2.65
CA GLY A 95 4.69 -8.17 3.06
C GLY A 95 4.52 -8.06 4.58
N ASP A 96 5.61 -8.24 5.34
CA ASP A 96 5.61 -8.19 6.80
C ASP A 96 5.43 -6.78 7.34
N ARG A 97 5.81 -5.76 6.54
CA ARG A 97 5.65 -4.33 6.86
C ARG A 97 5.19 -3.55 5.65
N GLY A 98 4.35 -2.57 5.88
CA GLY A 98 3.91 -1.69 4.82
C GLY A 98 3.11 -0.50 5.31
N ALA A 99 2.93 0.45 4.41
CA ALA A 99 2.01 1.57 4.59
C ALA A 99 1.28 1.83 3.26
N PHE A 100 -0.02 2.06 3.35
CA PHE A 100 -0.90 2.21 2.20
C PHE A 100 -1.82 3.41 2.39
N ARG A 101 -1.96 4.23 1.36
CA ARG A 101 -3.08 5.16 1.24
C ARG A 101 -4.27 4.44 0.62
N VAL A 102 -5.42 4.69 1.19
CA VAL A 102 -6.71 4.29 0.62
C VAL A 102 -7.39 5.53 0.09
N PHE A 103 -7.89 5.45 -1.13
CA PHE A 103 -8.69 6.50 -1.74
C PHE A 103 -10.02 5.90 -2.16
N GLN A 104 -11.09 6.67 -2.01
CA GLN A 104 -12.40 6.34 -2.55
C GLN A 104 -12.67 7.12 -3.84
N ARG A 105 -13.22 6.46 -4.84
CA ARG A 105 -13.70 7.11 -6.05
C ARG A 105 -15.06 7.73 -5.79
N THR A 106 -15.14 9.05 -5.84
CA THR A 106 -16.38 9.82 -5.79
C THR A 106 -16.74 10.39 -7.17
N ALA A 107 -17.85 11.10 -7.27
CA ALA A 107 -18.21 11.82 -8.50
C ALA A 107 -17.15 12.87 -8.88
N ASP A 108 -16.53 13.49 -7.88
CA ASP A 108 -15.57 14.59 -8.06
C ASP A 108 -14.12 14.12 -8.24
N GLY A 109 -13.85 12.82 -8.06
CA GLY A 109 -12.51 12.27 -8.24
C GLY A 109 -12.12 11.25 -7.17
N LEU A 110 -10.80 11.09 -6.94
CA LEU A 110 -10.26 10.32 -5.84
C LEU A 110 -10.20 11.19 -4.59
N VAL A 111 -10.83 10.73 -3.53
CA VAL A 111 -10.79 11.38 -2.21
C VAL A 111 -9.97 10.48 -1.26
N PRO A 112 -8.99 11.02 -0.53
CA PRO A 112 -8.29 10.28 0.52
C PRO A 112 -9.29 9.80 1.57
N ASP A 113 -9.20 8.53 1.96
CA ASP A 113 -10.06 7.91 2.96
C ASP A 113 -9.27 7.53 4.22
N ALA A 114 -8.12 6.87 4.04
CA ALA A 114 -7.29 6.44 5.16
C ALA A 114 -5.83 6.25 4.78
N LEU A 115 -4.98 6.25 5.82
CA LEU A 115 -3.62 5.72 5.79
C LEU A 115 -3.59 4.45 6.66
N VAL A 116 -3.21 3.33 6.05
CA VAL A 116 -3.17 2.02 6.71
C VAL A 116 -1.73 1.60 6.89
N PHE A 117 -1.34 1.31 8.12
CA PHE A 117 -0.07 0.68 8.43
C PHE A 117 -0.27 -0.80 8.72
N VAL A 118 0.62 -1.62 8.19
CA VAL A 118 0.65 -3.05 8.47
C VAL A 118 2.04 -3.44 8.97
N SER A 119 2.06 -4.32 9.96
CA SER A 119 3.29 -4.94 10.46
C SER A 119 2.96 -6.34 10.96
N ASP A 120 3.74 -7.35 10.55
CA ASP A 120 3.76 -8.62 11.25
C ASP A 120 4.80 -8.53 12.38
N PRO A 121 4.39 -8.18 13.60
CA PRO A 121 5.34 -7.94 14.66
C PRO A 121 6.02 -9.22 15.15
N ALA A 122 5.41 -10.39 14.91
CA ALA A 122 5.98 -11.68 15.30
C ALA A 122 7.21 -12.02 14.44
N ARG A 123 7.19 -11.64 13.16
CA ARG A 123 8.27 -11.94 12.21
C ARG A 123 9.33 -10.86 12.14
N SER A 124 8.94 -9.61 12.26
CA SER A 124 9.82 -8.48 11.95
C SER A 124 10.18 -7.62 13.16
N GLY A 125 9.65 -7.94 14.35
CA GLY A 125 9.71 -7.05 15.50
C GLY A 125 8.90 -5.78 15.24
N PHE A 126 8.77 -4.89 16.25
CA PHE A 126 8.01 -3.66 16.08
C PHE A 126 8.66 -2.46 16.76
N ALA A 127 8.74 -1.38 16.00
CA ALA A 127 8.92 -0.02 16.47
C ALA A 127 8.20 0.91 15.49
N PRO A 128 7.45 1.93 15.92
CA PRO A 128 6.65 2.78 15.01
C PRO A 128 7.48 3.35 13.86
N ARG A 129 8.62 3.94 14.12
CA ARG A 129 9.47 4.54 13.09
C ARG A 129 10.11 3.53 12.11
N ALA A 130 10.05 2.23 12.40
CA ALA A 130 10.47 1.22 11.43
C ALA A 130 9.52 1.13 10.21
N LEU A 131 8.32 1.72 10.29
CA LEU A 131 7.38 1.80 9.17
C LEU A 131 7.64 2.99 8.24
N THR A 132 8.47 3.94 8.64
CA THR A 132 8.80 5.13 7.86
C THR A 132 9.28 4.87 6.42
N PRO A 133 10.16 3.88 6.15
CA PRO A 133 10.62 3.60 4.79
C PRO A 133 9.52 3.12 3.85
N TYR A 134 8.37 2.73 4.39
CA TYR A 134 7.22 2.21 3.64
C TYR A 134 6.16 3.26 3.35
N LEU A 135 6.33 4.49 3.83
CA LEU A 135 5.37 5.55 3.54
C LEU A 135 5.15 5.71 2.02
N PRO A 136 3.90 5.87 1.60
CA PRO A 136 3.54 6.12 0.21
C PRO A 136 4.30 7.29 -0.39
N ARG A 137 4.63 7.19 -1.67
CA ARG A 137 5.38 8.24 -2.39
C ARG A 137 4.63 9.57 -2.31
N GLY A 138 5.33 10.63 -1.93
CA GLY A 138 4.74 11.97 -1.79
C GLY A 138 4.17 12.31 -0.42
N MET A 139 4.12 11.37 0.53
CA MET A 139 3.74 11.67 1.91
C MET A 139 4.88 12.28 2.76
N GLY A 140 5.87 12.86 2.09
CA GLY A 140 6.82 13.78 2.72
C GLY A 140 7.56 13.24 3.94
N TRP A 141 8.45 12.28 3.71
CA TRP A 141 9.45 11.93 4.72
C TRP A 141 10.65 12.88 4.75
N HIS A 142 10.71 13.86 3.90
CA HIS A 142 11.93 14.64 3.73
C HIS A 142 12.05 15.77 4.77
N GLY A 143 12.25 15.37 6.05
CA GLY A 143 12.93 16.25 7.01
C GLY A 143 12.28 17.59 7.34
N HIS A 144 10.98 17.75 7.07
CA HIS A 144 10.24 18.93 7.53
C HIS A 144 9.61 18.63 8.89
N PRO A 145 10.18 19.16 9.98
CA PRO A 145 9.53 19.09 11.28
C PRO A 145 8.12 19.70 11.18
N GLY A 146 7.12 19.00 11.67
CA GLY A 146 5.72 19.46 11.66
C GLY A 146 4.84 18.93 10.53
N ALA A 147 5.34 18.04 9.67
CA ALA A 147 4.47 17.30 8.78
C ALA A 147 3.50 16.42 9.60
N GLU A 148 2.24 16.28 9.15
CA GLU A 148 1.21 15.47 9.83
C GLU A 148 1.70 14.07 10.17
N VAL A 149 2.47 13.46 9.26
CA VAL A 149 3.09 12.14 9.46
C VAL A 149 4.12 12.15 10.60
N ASP A 150 4.89 13.19 10.79
CA ASP A 150 5.86 13.28 11.91
C ASP A 150 5.14 13.42 13.25
N THR A 151 4.04 14.17 13.28
CA THR A 151 3.16 14.27 14.45
C THR A 151 2.57 12.90 14.80
N LEU A 152 2.06 12.17 13.82
CA LEU A 152 1.55 10.81 14.01
C LEU A 152 2.62 9.89 14.59
N PHE A 153 3.82 9.83 13.99
CA PHE A 153 4.89 8.96 14.49
C PHE A 153 5.41 9.37 15.87
N THR A 154 5.36 10.65 16.21
CA THR A 154 5.69 11.14 17.55
C THR A 154 4.67 10.67 18.56
N ALA A 155 3.38 10.81 18.27
CA ALA A 155 2.30 10.31 19.11
C ALA A 155 2.35 8.77 19.24
N TRP A 156 2.62 8.07 18.12
CA TRP A 156 2.74 6.61 18.14
C TRP A 156 3.92 6.13 18.98
N LYS A 157 5.05 6.81 18.91
CA LYS A 157 6.19 6.52 19.78
C LYS A 157 5.81 6.66 21.26
N GLN A 158 5.11 7.74 21.62
CA GLN A 158 4.64 7.94 23.00
C GLN A 158 3.66 6.83 23.44
N ALA A 159 2.72 6.44 22.57
CA ALA A 159 1.80 5.34 22.83
C ALA A 159 2.55 4.00 22.99
N PHE A 160 3.58 3.77 22.19
CA PHE A 160 4.45 2.60 22.29
C PHE A 160 5.20 2.55 23.64
N GLU A 161 5.75 3.69 24.07
CA GLU A 161 6.44 3.78 25.36
C GLU A 161 5.47 3.52 26.52
N ARG A 162 4.25 4.09 26.47
CA ARG A 162 3.19 3.82 27.48
C ARG A 162 2.80 2.34 27.52
N ALA A 163 2.61 1.69 26.37
CA ALA A 163 2.30 0.26 26.30
C ALA A 163 3.39 -0.60 26.96
N ARG A 164 4.67 -0.28 26.68
CA ARG A 164 5.82 -0.94 27.29
C ARG A 164 5.84 -0.75 28.82
N ASP A 165 5.61 0.46 29.27
CA ASP A 165 5.62 0.80 30.72
C ASP A 165 4.44 0.16 31.44
N ALA A 166 3.30 -0.05 30.73
CA ALA A 166 2.14 -0.80 31.22
C ALA A 166 2.35 -2.33 31.23
N GLY A 167 3.49 -2.82 30.77
CA GLY A 167 3.85 -4.24 30.89
C GLY A 167 3.85 -5.03 29.57
N ALA A 168 3.56 -4.44 28.42
CA ALA A 168 3.73 -5.11 27.13
C ALA A 168 5.20 -5.52 26.93
N ARG A 169 5.44 -6.77 26.54
CA ARG A 169 6.80 -7.32 26.40
C ARG A 169 7.07 -7.90 25.03
N THR A 170 6.08 -8.46 24.37
CA THR A 170 6.22 -9.00 23.02
C THR A 170 6.00 -7.92 21.96
N PRO A 171 6.61 -8.06 20.77
CA PRO A 171 6.34 -7.12 19.68
C PRO A 171 4.86 -7.00 19.31
N ALA A 172 4.08 -8.09 19.43
CA ALA A 172 2.65 -8.08 19.16
C ALA A 172 1.88 -7.27 20.23
N GLU A 173 2.18 -7.44 21.51
CA GLU A 173 1.59 -6.65 22.60
C GLU A 173 1.95 -5.17 22.48
N LEU A 174 3.20 -4.86 22.12
CA LEU A 174 3.66 -3.49 21.91
C LEU A 174 2.95 -2.84 20.72
N PHE A 175 2.78 -3.59 19.62
CA PHE A 175 2.01 -3.10 18.48
C PHE A 175 0.56 -2.81 18.87
N ALA A 176 -0.15 -3.81 19.39
CA ALA A 176 -1.56 -3.69 19.72
C ALA A 176 -1.82 -2.61 20.78
N GLY A 177 -1.01 -2.56 21.84
CA GLY A 177 -1.12 -1.54 22.89
C GLY A 177 -0.84 -0.13 22.39
N SER A 178 0.16 0.04 21.50
CA SER A 178 0.45 1.35 20.92
C SER A 178 -0.60 1.80 19.90
N ALA A 179 -1.18 0.88 19.14
CA ALA A 179 -2.30 1.14 18.24
C ALA A 179 -3.56 1.57 19.00
N ALA A 180 -3.89 0.87 20.09
CA ALA A 180 -4.97 1.26 20.99
C ALA A 180 -4.75 2.67 21.56
N GLY A 181 -3.51 2.98 22.01
CA GLY A 181 -3.16 4.31 22.51
C GLY A 181 -3.26 5.43 21.47
N LEU A 182 -3.09 5.14 20.17
CA LEU A 182 -3.40 6.09 19.09
C LEU A 182 -4.90 6.30 18.91
N ALA A 183 -5.70 5.22 19.02
CA ALA A 183 -7.15 5.30 18.93
C ALA A 183 -7.76 6.12 20.08
N GLU A 184 -7.23 5.96 21.32
CA GLU A 184 -7.65 6.73 22.49
C GLU A 184 -7.51 8.25 22.31
N ILE A 185 -6.52 8.69 21.56
CA ILE A 185 -6.30 10.11 21.26
C ILE A 185 -6.87 10.56 19.89
N GLY A 186 -7.67 9.70 19.26
CA GLY A 186 -8.37 9.99 18.01
C GLY A 186 -7.50 10.02 16.74
N LEU A 187 -6.28 9.52 16.81
CA LEU A 187 -5.38 9.45 15.64
C LEU A 187 -5.49 8.14 14.84
N ALA A 188 -6.18 7.15 15.37
CA ALA A 188 -6.45 5.90 14.65
C ALA A 188 -7.88 5.43 14.92
N THR A 189 -8.37 4.50 14.11
CA THR A 189 -9.66 3.85 14.37
C THR A 189 -9.53 2.85 15.51
N THR A 190 -10.60 2.70 16.28
CA THR A 190 -10.68 1.62 17.28
C THR A 190 -10.99 0.31 16.57
N ASP A 191 -9.97 -0.53 16.40
CA ASP A 191 -10.06 -1.84 15.73
C ASP A 191 -9.19 -2.87 16.49
N PRO A 192 -9.67 -3.42 17.63
CA PRO A 192 -8.87 -4.36 18.42
C PRO A 192 -8.44 -5.60 17.64
N ALA A 193 -9.28 -6.11 16.74
CA ALA A 193 -8.94 -7.26 15.91
C ALA A 193 -7.83 -6.92 14.92
N GLY A 194 -7.95 -5.80 14.20
CA GLY A 194 -6.89 -5.31 13.32
C GLY A 194 -5.60 -4.99 14.05
N HIS A 195 -5.68 -4.41 15.26
CA HIS A 195 -4.49 -4.15 16.07
C HIS A 195 -3.78 -5.47 16.46
N ALA A 196 -4.53 -6.52 16.81
CA ALA A 196 -3.97 -7.85 17.11
C ALA A 196 -3.34 -8.51 15.85
N GLU A 197 -3.90 -8.24 14.68
CA GLU A 197 -3.37 -8.68 13.39
C GLU A 197 -2.20 -7.84 12.85
N GLY A 198 -1.80 -6.78 13.56
CA GLY A 198 -0.73 -5.89 13.14
C GLY A 198 -1.16 -4.80 12.14
N ARG A 199 -2.42 -4.35 12.20
CA ARG A 199 -2.98 -3.29 11.35
C ARG A 199 -3.41 -2.07 12.16
N VAL A 200 -3.05 -0.88 11.69
CA VAL A 200 -3.53 0.41 12.20
C VAL A 200 -4.10 1.21 11.06
N VAL A 201 -5.31 1.73 11.24
CA VAL A 201 -5.98 2.60 10.28
C VAL A 201 -6.05 4.02 10.85
N VAL A 202 -5.47 4.95 10.16
CA VAL A 202 -5.49 6.40 10.44
C VAL A 202 -6.43 7.03 9.43
N PRO A 203 -7.58 7.57 9.84
CA PRO A 203 -8.51 8.25 8.93
C PRO A 203 -7.82 9.43 8.24
N ALA A 204 -8.20 9.70 7.00
CA ALA A 204 -7.79 10.94 6.36
C ALA A 204 -8.41 12.13 7.14
N PRO A 205 -7.72 13.27 7.21
CA PRO A 205 -8.32 14.47 7.75
C PRO A 205 -9.53 14.88 6.90
N PRO A 206 -10.57 15.41 7.53
CA PRO A 206 -11.79 15.83 6.85
C PRO A 206 -11.57 16.96 5.83
#